data_08457573e0a77e27374661b78e8a2629
#
_entry.id   08457573e0a77e27374661b78e8a2629
#
_cell.length_a   1.000
_cell.length_b   1.000
_cell.length_c   1.000
_cell.angle_alpha   90.00
_cell.angle_beta   90.00
_cell.angle_gamma   90.00
#
_symmetry.space_group_name_H-M   'P 1'
#
loop_
_entity.id
_entity.type
_entity.pdbx_description
1 polymer ?
#
loop_
_entity_poly.entity_id
_entity_poly.type
_entity_poly.pdbx_seq_one_letter_code
_entity_poly.pdbx_strand_id
1 'polypeptide(L)'
;MSYSITETQIPGRKITFEGAEYLWLGGTNYLGIGSHPTFQNALAEGIQQYSQNFGSSRRNNLQFSIWEDFEQALAAHFKVEAAALCSSGLAAAQIAVQFAQQKGLTLNLAPQSHPALWRHPHLPYPGTYSDWIL
;
A
#
# COMPACT_ATOMS: atom_id res chain seq x y z
N MET A 1 11.90 25.38 -6.72
CA MET A 1 12.37 24.79 -7.98
C MET A 1 12.03 23.31 -7.94
N SER A 2 11.38 22.80 -8.98
CA SER A 2 11.12 21.37 -9.12
C SER A 2 12.18 20.78 -10.03
N TYR A 3 12.97 19.84 -9.54
CA TYR A 3 13.91 19.09 -10.36
C TYR A 3 13.22 17.80 -10.83
N SER A 4 13.32 17.52 -12.13
CA SER A 4 12.90 16.24 -12.70
C SER A 4 14.14 15.44 -13.06
N ILE A 5 14.27 14.25 -12.49
CA ILE A 5 15.34 13.32 -12.82
C ILE A 5 14.71 12.22 -13.67
N THR A 6 15.27 11.99 -14.84
CA THR A 6 14.84 10.90 -15.73
C THR A 6 15.84 9.76 -15.60
N GLU A 7 15.40 8.66 -15.01
CA GLU A 7 16.18 7.44 -14.85
C GLU A 7 15.57 6.30 -15.65
N THR A 8 16.42 5.43 -16.18
CA THR A 8 16.01 4.24 -16.93
C THR A 8 15.81 3.02 -16.03
N GLN A 9 16.25 3.11 -14.78
CA GLN A 9 16.13 2.04 -13.79
C GLN A 9 15.41 2.54 -12.55
N ILE A 10 14.63 1.64 -11.93
CA ILE A 10 14.01 1.93 -10.65
C ILE A 10 15.11 2.14 -9.60
N PRO A 11 15.10 3.27 -8.87
CA PRO A 11 16.12 3.52 -7.86
C PRO A 11 16.11 2.44 -6.78
N GLY A 12 17.29 1.91 -6.47
CA GLY A 12 17.53 1.13 -5.27
C GLY A 12 17.74 2.06 -4.07
N ARG A 13 18.84 1.85 -3.34
CA ARG A 13 19.23 2.75 -2.25
C ARG A 13 19.90 4.04 -2.73
N LYS A 14 20.37 4.06 -3.96
CA LYS A 14 21.15 5.14 -4.56
C LYS A 14 20.67 5.43 -5.96
N ILE A 15 20.88 6.66 -6.39
CA ILE A 15 20.69 7.12 -7.77
C ILE A 15 21.95 7.82 -8.23
N THR A 16 22.19 7.83 -9.53
CA THR A 16 23.25 8.64 -10.14
C THR A 16 22.60 9.84 -10.85
N PHE A 17 23.03 11.02 -10.50
CA PHE A 17 22.57 12.26 -11.13
C PHE A 17 23.77 13.14 -11.48
N GLU A 18 23.86 13.57 -12.73
CA GLU A 18 24.98 14.39 -13.26
C GLU A 18 26.36 13.80 -12.94
N GLY A 19 26.49 12.48 -13.00
CA GLY A 19 27.76 11.77 -12.73
C GLY A 19 28.11 11.60 -11.25
N ALA A 20 27.29 12.09 -10.32
CA ALA A 20 27.46 11.92 -8.89
C ALA A 20 26.43 10.92 -8.32
N GLU A 21 26.84 10.18 -7.29
CA GLU A 21 25.98 9.22 -6.60
C GLU A 21 25.33 9.86 -5.37
N TYR A 22 24.00 9.68 -5.24
CA TYR A 22 23.19 10.17 -4.14
C TYR A 22 22.41 9.06 -3.47
N LEU A 23 22.12 9.20 -2.17
CA LEU A 23 21.15 8.37 -1.49
C LEU A 23 19.75 8.71 -1.98
N TRP A 24 18.99 7.66 -2.35
CA TRP A 24 17.60 7.81 -2.74
C TRP A 24 16.70 7.76 -1.50
N LEU A 25 16.17 8.92 -1.12
CA LEU A 25 15.25 9.05 0.03
C LEU A 25 13.80 9.28 -0.41
N GLY A 26 13.54 9.23 -1.72
CA GLY A 26 12.20 9.39 -2.28
C GLY A 26 11.46 8.06 -2.44
N GLY A 27 10.15 8.17 -2.65
CA GLY A 27 9.30 6.99 -2.86
C GLY A 27 9.00 6.21 -1.58
N THR A 28 8.37 5.04 -1.73
CA THR A 28 7.91 4.21 -0.62
C THR A 28 8.63 2.85 -0.51
N ASN A 29 9.68 2.64 -1.30
CA ASN A 29 10.51 1.43 -1.22
C ASN A 29 11.53 1.55 -0.08
N TYR A 30 11.06 1.81 1.14
CA TYR A 30 11.89 2.15 2.30
C TYR A 30 12.99 1.14 2.63
N LEU A 31 12.73 -0.14 2.42
CA LEU A 31 13.68 -1.22 2.68
C LEU A 31 14.48 -1.64 1.43
N GLY A 32 14.21 -1.03 0.27
CA GLY A 32 14.86 -1.39 -1.00
C GLY A 32 14.51 -2.80 -1.51
N ILE A 33 13.45 -3.42 -1.00
CA ILE A 33 13.07 -4.80 -1.32
C ILE A 33 12.78 -4.99 -2.81
N GLY A 34 12.21 -3.97 -3.46
CA GLY A 34 11.87 -4.05 -4.89
C GLY A 34 13.07 -4.33 -5.81
N SER A 35 14.29 -4.01 -5.38
CA SER A 35 15.53 -4.31 -6.11
C SER A 35 16.28 -5.52 -5.56
N HIS A 36 15.76 -6.21 -4.53
CA HIS A 36 16.41 -7.36 -3.94
C HIS A 36 16.20 -8.61 -4.81
N PRO A 37 17.26 -9.33 -5.21
CA PRO A 37 17.15 -10.45 -6.14
C PRO A 37 16.16 -11.55 -5.71
N THR A 38 16.14 -11.90 -4.43
CA THR A 38 15.21 -12.92 -3.90
C THR A 38 13.76 -12.48 -4.08
N PHE A 39 13.45 -11.20 -3.87
CA PHE A 39 12.10 -10.68 -4.06
C PHE A 39 11.71 -10.68 -5.54
N GLN A 40 12.63 -10.25 -6.41
CA GLN A 40 12.40 -10.25 -7.86
C GLN A 40 12.18 -11.65 -8.42
N ASN A 41 12.97 -12.64 -7.95
CA ASN A 41 12.79 -14.04 -8.33
C ASN A 41 11.43 -14.58 -7.86
N ALA A 42 11.06 -14.36 -6.59
CA ALA A 42 9.75 -14.78 -6.07
C ALA A 42 8.59 -14.15 -6.84
N LEU A 43 8.72 -12.87 -7.24
CA LEU A 43 7.73 -12.20 -8.07
C LEU A 43 7.62 -12.83 -9.47
N ALA A 44 8.75 -13.13 -10.09
CA ALA A 44 8.79 -13.80 -11.40
C ALA A 44 8.17 -15.19 -11.35
N GLU A 45 8.48 -15.99 -10.32
CA GLU A 45 7.88 -17.30 -10.06
C GLU A 45 6.36 -17.19 -9.85
N GLY A 46 5.92 -16.21 -9.06
CA GLY A 46 4.49 -15.94 -8.85
C GLY A 46 3.76 -15.61 -10.15
N ILE A 47 4.36 -14.78 -11.03
CA ILE A 47 3.79 -14.47 -12.34
C ILE A 47 3.73 -15.72 -13.24
N GLN A 48 4.75 -16.56 -13.21
CA GLN A 48 4.77 -17.81 -13.99
C GLN A 48 3.69 -18.78 -13.54
N GLN A 49 3.46 -18.90 -12.23
CA GLN A 49 2.52 -19.84 -11.65
C GLN A 49 1.07 -19.37 -11.73
N TYR A 50 0.83 -18.08 -11.49
CA TYR A 50 -0.52 -17.53 -11.30
C TYR A 50 -0.92 -16.52 -12.39
N SER A 51 -0.02 -16.21 -13.33
CA SER A 51 -0.18 -15.08 -14.25
C SER A 51 -0.26 -13.72 -13.53
N GLN A 52 -0.23 -12.64 -14.29
CA GLN A 52 -0.39 -11.29 -13.74
C GLN A 52 -1.86 -10.91 -13.49
N ASN A 53 -2.79 -11.63 -14.09
CA ASN A 53 -4.22 -11.34 -14.01
C ASN A 53 -5.01 -12.62 -14.26
N PHE A 54 -5.89 -12.97 -13.33
CA PHE A 54 -6.79 -14.13 -13.46
C PHE A 54 -8.00 -13.87 -14.36
N GLY A 55 -8.15 -12.66 -14.89
CA GLY A 55 -9.25 -12.26 -15.74
C GLY A 55 -10.64 -12.27 -15.06
N SER A 56 -10.67 -12.41 -13.74
CA SER A 56 -11.90 -12.56 -12.96
C SER A 56 -11.76 -11.93 -11.57
N SER A 57 -12.90 -11.55 -10.99
CA SER A 57 -12.90 -11.07 -9.62
C SER A 57 -12.67 -12.21 -8.61
N ARG A 58 -12.11 -11.89 -7.44
CA ARG A 58 -11.91 -12.83 -6.34
C ARG A 58 -13.18 -13.57 -5.91
N ARG A 59 -14.36 -12.98 -6.10
CA ARG A 59 -15.66 -13.55 -5.71
C ARG A 59 -16.36 -14.31 -6.84
N ASN A 60 -15.65 -14.67 -7.88
CA ASN A 60 -16.24 -15.46 -8.95
C ASN A 60 -16.41 -16.93 -8.53
N ASN A 61 -17.06 -17.72 -9.41
CA ASN A 61 -17.28 -19.14 -9.23
C ASN A 61 -16.00 -20.00 -9.18
N LEU A 62 -14.89 -19.49 -9.75
CA LEU A 62 -13.55 -20.06 -9.60
C LEU A 62 -12.77 -19.22 -8.57
N GLN A 63 -12.39 -19.86 -7.47
CA GLN A 63 -11.61 -19.24 -6.42
C GLN A 63 -10.27 -19.93 -6.29
N PHE A 64 -9.23 -19.14 -6.00
CA PHE A 64 -7.87 -19.63 -5.78
C PHE A 64 -7.56 -19.54 -4.30
N SER A 65 -7.08 -20.63 -3.71
CA SER A 65 -6.72 -20.68 -2.28
C SER A 65 -5.61 -19.70 -1.90
N ILE A 66 -4.77 -19.30 -2.85
CA ILE A 66 -3.65 -18.39 -2.60
C ILE A 66 -4.04 -17.10 -1.88
N TRP A 67 -5.27 -16.60 -2.09
CA TRP A 67 -5.75 -15.41 -1.39
C TRP A 67 -5.92 -15.67 0.11
N GLU A 68 -6.56 -16.79 0.43
CA GLU A 68 -6.81 -17.19 1.81
C GLU A 68 -5.50 -17.59 2.50
N ASP A 69 -4.66 -18.36 1.83
CA ASP A 69 -3.35 -18.78 2.33
C ASP A 69 -2.49 -17.56 2.68
N PHE A 70 -2.48 -16.54 1.82
CA PHE A 70 -1.71 -15.33 2.08
C PHE A 70 -2.32 -14.46 3.18
N GLU A 71 -3.65 -14.34 3.26
CA GLU A 71 -4.33 -13.64 4.35
C GLU A 71 -4.06 -14.31 5.71
N GLN A 72 -4.06 -15.64 5.77
CA GLN A 72 -3.69 -16.39 6.97
C GLN A 72 -2.22 -16.17 7.35
N ALA A 73 -1.32 -16.19 6.36
CA ALA A 73 0.10 -15.93 6.60
C ALA A 73 0.33 -14.51 7.15
N LEU A 74 -0.37 -13.49 6.60
CA LEU A 74 -0.32 -12.13 7.10
C LEU A 74 -0.88 -12.02 8.53
N ALA A 75 -2.03 -12.62 8.80
CA ALA A 75 -2.63 -12.63 10.12
C ALA A 75 -1.68 -13.23 11.17
N ALA A 76 -1.06 -14.37 10.84
CA ALA A 76 -0.07 -15.01 11.69
C ALA A 76 1.18 -14.14 11.91
N HIS A 77 1.70 -13.51 10.83
CA HIS A 77 2.88 -12.65 10.90
C HIS A 77 2.65 -11.41 11.80
N PHE A 78 1.50 -10.76 11.66
CA PHE A 78 1.14 -9.59 12.45
C PHE A 78 0.49 -9.92 13.79
N LYS A 79 0.27 -11.19 14.09
CA LYS A 79 -0.37 -11.68 15.35
C LYS A 79 -1.74 -11.05 15.56
N VAL A 80 -2.53 -10.98 14.50
CA VAL A 80 -3.91 -10.50 14.51
C VAL A 80 -4.87 -11.64 14.22
N GLU A 81 -6.15 -11.48 14.57
CA GLU A 81 -7.19 -12.50 14.38
C GLU A 81 -7.43 -12.80 12.89
N ALA A 82 -7.43 -11.77 12.05
CA ALA A 82 -7.64 -11.91 10.62
C ALA A 82 -6.92 -10.79 9.83
N ALA A 83 -6.66 -11.07 8.57
CA ALA A 83 -6.18 -10.09 7.61
C ALA A 83 -7.02 -10.17 6.33
N ALA A 84 -7.11 -9.08 5.60
CA ALA A 84 -7.78 -9.02 4.30
C ALA A 84 -6.92 -8.27 3.29
N LEU A 85 -6.83 -8.81 2.08
CA LEU A 85 -6.12 -8.21 0.98
C LEU A 85 -7.02 -7.28 0.17
N CYS A 86 -6.49 -6.13 -0.16
CA CYS A 86 -7.13 -5.15 -1.04
C CYS A 86 -6.23 -4.86 -2.24
N SER A 87 -6.83 -4.39 -3.33
CA SER A 87 -6.12 -4.03 -4.57
C SER A 87 -5.14 -2.87 -4.41
N SER A 88 -5.28 -2.07 -3.36
CA SER A 88 -4.39 -0.96 -3.04
C SER A 88 -4.57 -0.50 -1.58
N GLY A 89 -3.57 0.20 -1.05
CA GLY A 89 -3.69 0.85 0.26
C GLY A 89 -4.81 1.91 0.31
N LEU A 90 -5.09 2.56 -0.81
CA LEU A 90 -6.23 3.48 -0.91
C LEU A 90 -7.56 2.72 -0.70
N ALA A 91 -7.75 1.60 -1.40
CA ALA A 91 -8.95 0.78 -1.25
C ALA A 91 -9.08 0.26 0.19
N ALA A 92 -8.00 -0.23 0.79
CA ALA A 92 -7.99 -0.70 2.18
C ALA A 92 -8.41 0.41 3.16
N ALA A 93 -7.85 1.61 3.02
CA ALA A 93 -8.19 2.75 3.86
C ALA A 93 -9.67 3.16 3.71
N GLN A 94 -10.18 3.22 2.50
CA GLN A 94 -11.59 3.55 2.24
C GLN A 94 -12.55 2.52 2.80
N ILE A 95 -12.24 1.22 2.67
CA ILE A 95 -13.04 0.14 3.24
C ILE A 95 -13.07 0.26 4.77
N ALA A 96 -11.92 0.52 5.41
CA ALA A 96 -11.84 0.68 6.86
C ALA A 96 -12.69 1.88 7.34
N VAL A 97 -12.61 3.02 6.65
CA VAL A 97 -13.42 4.20 6.94
C VAL A 97 -14.91 3.92 6.79
N GLN A 98 -15.32 3.30 5.68
CA GLN A 98 -16.73 2.95 5.44
C GLN A 98 -17.25 1.98 6.50
N PHE A 99 -16.47 0.97 6.87
CA PHE A 99 -16.83 0.02 7.92
C PHE A 99 -17.04 0.72 9.26
N ALA A 100 -16.14 1.61 9.65
CA ALA A 100 -16.26 2.38 10.88
C ALA A 100 -17.53 3.23 10.88
N GLN A 101 -17.83 3.92 9.79
CA GLN A 101 -19.05 4.72 9.62
C GLN A 101 -20.32 3.85 9.71
N GLN A 102 -20.34 2.69 9.04
CA GLN A 102 -21.48 1.76 9.10
C GLN A 102 -21.72 1.22 10.52
N LYS A 103 -20.66 1.12 11.33
CA LYS A 103 -20.76 0.76 12.75
C LYS A 103 -21.12 1.92 13.66
N GLY A 104 -21.37 3.12 13.13
CA GLY A 104 -21.68 4.30 13.91
C GLY A 104 -20.50 4.84 14.72
N LEU A 105 -19.26 4.46 14.36
CA LEU A 105 -18.06 4.93 15.05
C LEU A 105 -17.74 6.37 14.63
N THR A 106 -17.39 7.19 15.59
CA THR A 106 -16.85 8.53 15.32
C THR A 106 -15.41 8.41 14.86
N LEU A 107 -15.11 8.98 13.68
CA LEU A 107 -13.77 9.00 13.14
C LEU A 107 -13.09 10.32 13.49
N ASN A 108 -12.03 10.24 14.26
CA ASN A 108 -11.19 11.39 14.59
C ASN A 108 -9.83 11.23 13.88
N LEU A 109 -9.67 11.92 12.76
CA LEU A 109 -8.49 11.84 11.93
C LEU A 109 -7.48 12.91 12.34
N ALA A 110 -6.27 12.49 12.69
CA ALA A 110 -5.19 13.43 12.99
C ALA A 110 -4.86 14.31 11.78
N PRO A 111 -4.51 15.59 11.99
CA PRO A 111 -3.97 16.43 10.95
C PRO A 111 -2.77 15.78 10.26
N GLN A 112 -2.61 16.01 8.96
CA GLN A 112 -1.58 15.40 8.12
C GLN A 112 -1.68 13.86 7.99
N SER A 113 -2.77 13.23 8.46
CA SER A 113 -3.01 11.82 8.13
C SER A 113 -3.08 11.63 6.61
N HIS A 114 -2.73 10.42 6.16
CA HIS A 114 -2.63 10.15 4.73
C HIS A 114 -3.97 10.42 4.02
N PRO A 115 -3.97 11.07 2.84
CA PRO A 115 -5.19 11.41 2.10
C PRO A 115 -6.14 10.25 1.82
N ALA A 116 -5.64 9.01 1.76
CA ALA A 116 -6.47 7.82 1.61
C ALA A 116 -7.54 7.67 2.70
N LEU A 117 -7.30 8.21 3.90
CA LEU A 117 -8.24 8.12 5.02
C LEU A 117 -9.36 9.15 4.95
N TRP A 118 -9.10 10.38 4.48
CA TRP A 118 -10.07 11.48 4.55
C TRP A 118 -10.57 11.97 3.19
N ARG A 119 -9.92 11.61 2.06
CA ARG A 119 -10.47 11.85 0.71
C ARG A 119 -11.69 10.97 0.41
N HIS A 120 -12.59 10.92 1.37
CA HIS A 120 -13.90 10.32 1.21
C HIS A 120 -14.93 11.44 1.11
N PRO A 121 -15.95 11.37 0.23
CA PRO A 121 -16.90 12.46 0.00
C PRO A 121 -17.65 12.94 1.26
N HIS A 122 -17.61 12.20 2.34
CA HIS A 122 -18.33 12.49 3.57
C HIS A 122 -17.45 12.80 4.79
N LEU A 123 -16.14 12.86 4.62
CA LEU A 123 -15.24 13.21 5.72
C LEU A 123 -14.65 14.60 5.51
N PRO A 124 -14.69 15.46 6.53
CA PRO A 124 -14.04 16.76 6.45
C PRO A 124 -12.51 16.61 6.43
N TYR A 125 -11.86 17.60 5.87
CA TYR A 125 -10.41 17.74 6.00
C TYR A 125 -10.02 17.82 7.48
N PRO A 126 -8.96 17.11 7.94
CA PRO A 126 -8.63 17.00 9.36
C PRO A 126 -8.19 18.30 10.05
N GLY A 127 -8.10 19.43 9.35
CA GLY A 127 -7.74 20.71 9.96
C GLY A 127 -6.27 20.82 10.38
N THR A 128 -6.04 21.57 11.44
CA THR A 128 -4.72 21.76 12.05
C THR A 128 -4.58 20.96 13.34
N TYR A 129 -3.35 20.77 13.83
CA TYR A 129 -3.12 20.12 15.12
C TYR A 129 -3.75 20.89 16.29
N SER A 130 -3.81 22.23 16.19
CA SER A 130 -4.46 23.05 17.22
C SER A 130 -5.97 22.77 17.30
N ASP A 131 -6.61 22.53 16.15
CA ASP A 131 -8.05 22.22 16.11
C ASP A 131 -8.34 20.77 16.56
N TRP A 132 -7.34 19.89 16.50
CA TRP A 132 -7.51 18.46 16.79
C TRP A 132 -7.28 18.11 18.27
N ILE A 133 -6.48 18.89 18.99
CA ILE A 133 -6.13 18.64 20.40
C ILE A 133 -7.22 19.18 21.35
N LEU A 134 -8.10 20.07 20.87
CA LEU A 134 -9.21 20.62 21.63
C LEU A 134 -10.42 19.69 21.60
#